data_a280122cbe2e32572fd1015fd3152654
#
_entry.id   a280122cbe2e32572fd1015fd3152654
#
_cell.length_a   1.000
_cell.length_b   1.000
_cell.length_c   1.000
_cell.angle_alpha   90.00
_cell.angle_beta   90.00
_cell.angle_gamma   90.00
#
_symmetry.space_group_name_H-M   'P 1'
#
loop_
_entity.id
_entity.type
_entity.pdbx_description
1 polymer ?
#
loop_
_entity_poly.entity_id
_entity_poly.type
_entity_poly.pdbx_seq_one_letter_code
_entity_poly.pdbx_strand_id
1 'polypeptide(L)'
;MKISQLAFIITCASATTVSFAETSFEQELQQGCAKVKQYALNGKKLYDQKQYAKAVKQFEDQAAWAHFCQMNAEESGIKVTDREIEIANNNVGLSYAKLGKPQWARVWFLRDEDSKISLYNLKQLPKPQITKDLQGTYVRANGFG
;
A
#
# COMPACT_ATOMS: atom_id res chain seq x y z
N MET A 1 51.49 49.55 41.52
CA MET A 1 50.78 48.27 41.34
C MET A 1 49.71 48.45 40.31
N LYS A 2 49.85 47.83 39.11
CA LYS A 2 48.84 47.87 38.03
C LYS A 2 48.14 46.55 38.06
N ILE A 3 46.84 46.57 38.36
CA ILE A 3 45.97 45.40 38.28
C ILE A 3 45.47 45.27 36.87
N SER A 4 45.89 44.21 36.19
CA SER A 4 45.47 43.90 34.85
C SER A 4 44.11 43.16 34.93
N GLN A 5 43.06 43.74 34.34
CA GLN A 5 41.75 43.10 34.23
C GLN A 5 41.79 42.11 33.06
N LEU A 6 41.65 40.84 33.36
CA LEU A 6 41.40 39.79 32.37
C LEU A 6 39.91 39.85 31.97
N ALA A 7 39.66 40.21 30.74
CA ALA A 7 38.30 40.07 30.14
C ALA A 7 38.07 38.60 29.75
N PHE A 8 37.11 37.96 30.39
CA PHE A 8 36.63 36.64 30.00
C PHE A 8 35.63 36.82 28.84
N ILE A 9 36.05 36.41 27.65
CA ILE A 9 35.13 36.32 26.50
C ILE A 9 34.38 35.01 26.62
N ILE A 10 33.12 35.09 27.00
CA ILE A 10 32.18 33.97 26.93
C ILE A 10 31.70 33.85 25.46
N THR A 11 32.28 32.93 24.75
CA THR A 11 31.75 32.49 23.43
C THR A 11 30.46 31.68 23.67
N CYS A 12 29.32 32.31 23.47
CA CYS A 12 28.05 31.60 23.33
C CYS A 12 28.10 30.73 22.07
N ALA A 13 28.33 29.43 22.26
CA ALA A 13 28.10 28.45 21.23
C ALA A 13 26.58 28.42 20.98
N SER A 14 26.14 29.00 19.88
CA SER A 14 24.78 28.86 19.38
C SER A 14 24.56 27.40 19.00
N ALA A 15 23.95 26.64 19.91
CA ALA A 15 23.41 25.33 19.58
C ALA A 15 22.29 25.57 18.54
N THR A 16 22.58 25.32 17.27
CA THR A 16 21.56 25.16 16.24
C THR A 16 20.76 23.92 16.59
N THR A 17 19.65 24.11 17.28
CA THR A 17 18.63 23.06 17.40
C THR A 17 18.12 22.76 16.03
N VAL A 18 18.55 21.63 15.46
CA VAL A 18 17.92 21.06 14.27
C VAL A 18 16.52 20.65 14.72
N SER A 19 15.56 21.53 14.47
CA SER A 19 14.14 21.20 14.61
C SER A 19 13.83 20.18 13.51
N PHE A 20 13.74 18.91 13.88
CA PHE A 20 13.04 17.93 13.08
C PHE A 20 11.58 18.38 13.12
N ALA A 21 11.13 19.01 12.05
CA ALA A 21 9.71 19.26 11.86
C ALA A 21 9.05 17.89 11.78
N GLU A 22 8.34 17.50 12.83
CA GLU A 22 7.39 16.39 12.76
C GLU A 22 6.41 16.78 11.67
N THR A 23 6.44 16.04 10.54
CA THR A 23 5.42 16.15 9.52
C THR A 23 4.10 15.80 10.20
N SER A 24 3.14 16.72 10.13
CA SER A 24 1.83 16.44 10.72
C SER A 24 1.22 15.23 10.00
N PHE A 25 0.43 14.45 10.73
CA PHE A 25 -0.31 13.32 10.15
C PHE A 25 -1.05 13.71 8.87
N GLU A 26 -1.66 14.89 8.84
CA GLU A 26 -2.35 15.43 7.67
C GLU A 26 -1.41 15.60 6.46
N GLN A 27 -0.18 16.07 6.66
CA GLN A 27 0.78 16.21 5.58
C GLN A 27 1.22 14.86 5.01
N GLU A 28 1.47 13.87 5.88
CA GLU A 28 1.80 12.52 5.45
C GLU A 28 0.64 11.88 4.71
N LEU A 29 -0.58 12.06 5.21
CA LEU A 29 -1.81 11.59 4.60
C LEU A 29 -1.98 12.19 3.19
N GLN A 30 -1.88 13.51 3.05
CA GLN A 30 -2.00 14.20 1.76
C GLN A 30 -0.94 13.72 0.76
N GLN A 31 0.33 13.57 1.20
CA GLN A 31 1.40 13.07 0.36
C GLN A 31 1.18 11.61 -0.07
N GLY A 32 0.69 10.76 0.82
CA GLY A 32 0.36 9.37 0.53
C GLY A 32 -0.78 9.27 -0.48
N CYS A 33 -1.86 10.02 -0.26
CA CYS A 33 -3.02 10.05 -1.15
C CYS A 33 -2.67 10.58 -2.55
N ALA A 34 -1.82 11.59 -2.65
CA ALA A 34 -1.34 12.10 -3.93
C ALA A 34 -0.55 11.04 -4.74
N LYS A 35 0.04 10.05 -4.09
CA LYS A 35 0.81 8.96 -4.74
C LYS A 35 -0.05 7.82 -5.27
N VAL A 36 -1.33 7.71 -4.90
CA VAL A 36 -2.22 6.60 -5.33
C VAL A 36 -2.20 6.43 -6.85
N LYS A 37 -2.35 7.52 -7.59
CA LYS A 37 -2.28 7.50 -9.05
C LYS A 37 -0.90 7.08 -9.58
N GLN A 38 0.18 7.48 -8.92
CA GLN A 38 1.53 7.11 -9.30
C GLN A 38 1.79 5.61 -9.12
N TYR A 39 1.31 5.03 -8.01
CA TYR A 39 1.36 3.58 -7.79
C TYR A 39 0.61 2.82 -8.88
N ALA A 40 -0.58 3.29 -9.28
CA ALA A 40 -1.36 2.71 -10.38
C ALA A 40 -0.57 2.71 -11.70
N LEU A 41 0.02 3.83 -12.06
CA LEU A 41 0.80 3.98 -13.30
C LEU A 41 2.06 3.12 -13.29
N ASN A 42 2.80 3.10 -12.19
CA ASN A 42 3.98 2.27 -12.03
C ASN A 42 3.63 0.78 -12.09
N GLY A 43 2.58 0.38 -11.37
CA GLY A 43 2.08 -0.99 -11.38
C GLY A 43 1.69 -1.44 -12.78
N LYS A 44 0.93 -0.60 -13.52
CA LYS A 44 0.57 -0.89 -14.90
C LYS A 44 1.79 -1.06 -15.81
N LYS A 45 2.75 -0.15 -15.74
CA LYS A 45 4.00 -0.22 -16.52
C LYS A 45 4.74 -1.54 -16.26
N LEU A 46 4.87 -1.92 -14.99
CA LEU A 46 5.54 -3.18 -14.60
C LEU A 46 4.74 -4.41 -15.07
N TYR A 47 3.42 -4.36 -14.98
CA TYR A 47 2.54 -5.42 -15.46
C TYR A 47 2.68 -5.62 -16.98
N ASP A 48 2.65 -4.55 -17.76
CA ASP A 48 2.83 -4.58 -19.21
C ASP A 48 4.21 -5.15 -19.60
N GLN A 49 5.23 -4.89 -18.77
CA GLN A 49 6.57 -5.46 -18.90
C GLN A 49 6.70 -6.90 -18.37
N LYS A 50 5.60 -7.53 -17.96
CA LYS A 50 5.53 -8.87 -17.37
C LYS A 50 6.35 -9.03 -16.07
N GLN A 51 6.68 -7.91 -15.40
CA GLN A 51 7.35 -7.90 -14.10
C GLN A 51 6.30 -8.01 -12.97
N TYR A 52 5.51 -9.08 -12.99
CA TYR A 52 4.31 -9.23 -12.18
C TYR A 52 4.57 -9.15 -10.68
N ALA A 53 5.69 -9.68 -10.18
CA ALA A 53 6.04 -9.60 -8.76
C ALA A 53 6.25 -8.15 -8.28
N LYS A 54 6.85 -7.31 -9.12
CA LYS A 54 7.03 -5.88 -8.83
C LYS A 54 5.71 -5.11 -9.01
N ALA A 55 4.89 -5.51 -10.00
CA ALA A 55 3.58 -4.94 -10.23
C ALA A 55 2.66 -5.17 -9.04
N VAL A 56 2.66 -6.38 -8.45
CA VAL A 56 1.92 -6.69 -7.21
C VAL A 56 2.21 -5.65 -6.14
N LYS A 57 3.49 -5.40 -5.84
CA LYS A 57 3.86 -4.44 -4.78
C LYS A 57 3.30 -3.05 -5.03
N GLN A 58 3.40 -2.54 -6.28
CA GLN A 58 2.87 -1.22 -6.61
C GLN A 58 1.34 -1.17 -6.52
N PHE A 59 0.66 -2.22 -6.95
CA PHE A 59 -0.80 -2.27 -6.85
C PHE A 59 -1.29 -2.51 -5.41
N GLU A 60 -0.55 -3.24 -4.58
CA GLU A 60 -0.84 -3.35 -3.14
C GLU A 60 -0.69 -2.00 -2.44
N ASP A 61 0.38 -1.25 -2.73
CA ASP A 61 0.56 0.12 -2.22
C ASP A 61 -0.59 1.03 -2.71
N GLN A 62 -1.00 0.91 -3.99
CA GLN A 62 -2.16 1.62 -4.52
C GLN A 62 -3.43 1.29 -3.75
N ALA A 63 -3.73 0.00 -3.55
CA ALA A 63 -4.96 -0.45 -2.88
C ALA A 63 -5.00 -0.01 -1.42
N ALA A 64 -3.88 -0.16 -0.70
CA ALA A 64 -3.76 0.25 0.69
C ALA A 64 -3.98 1.75 0.86
N TRP A 65 -3.29 2.58 0.08
CA TRP A 65 -3.43 4.02 0.13
C TRP A 65 -4.80 4.49 -0.36
N ALA A 66 -5.35 3.90 -1.42
CA ALA A 66 -6.68 4.25 -1.91
C ALA A 66 -7.76 4.06 -0.82
N HIS A 67 -7.71 2.92 -0.13
CA HIS A 67 -8.64 2.62 0.96
C HIS A 67 -8.44 3.55 2.16
N PHE A 68 -7.19 3.79 2.56
CA PHE A 68 -6.87 4.70 3.65
C PHE A 68 -7.30 6.15 3.36
N CYS A 69 -7.09 6.61 2.13
CA CYS A 69 -7.52 7.95 1.71
C CYS A 69 -9.04 8.09 1.63
N GLN A 70 -9.75 7.04 1.25
CA GLN A 70 -11.21 7.05 1.27
C GLN A 70 -11.75 7.23 2.70
N MET A 71 -11.18 6.50 3.66
CA MET A 71 -11.58 6.59 5.07
C MET A 71 -11.25 7.95 5.71
N ASN A 72 -10.24 8.65 5.20
CA ASN A 72 -9.75 9.93 5.72
C ASN A 72 -9.90 11.05 4.67
N ALA A 73 -11.01 11.05 3.94
CA ALA A 73 -11.20 11.98 2.82
C ALA A 73 -11.32 13.44 3.26
N GLU A 74 -11.86 13.69 4.45
CA GLU A 74 -11.98 15.04 5.02
C GLU A 74 -10.61 15.61 5.38
N GLU A 75 -9.77 14.85 6.03
CA GLU A 75 -8.43 15.26 6.48
C GLU A 75 -7.44 15.37 5.31
N SER A 76 -7.54 14.47 4.33
CA SER A 76 -6.66 14.49 3.16
C SER A 76 -7.06 15.54 2.13
N GLY A 77 -8.32 15.92 2.09
CA GLY A 77 -8.91 16.72 1.02
C GLY A 77 -8.94 16.00 -0.34
N ILE A 78 -8.63 14.71 -0.37
CA ILE A 78 -8.55 13.89 -1.59
C ILE A 78 -9.64 12.82 -1.54
N LYS A 79 -10.56 12.91 -2.49
CA LYS A 79 -11.66 11.94 -2.61
C LYS A 79 -11.23 10.76 -3.47
N VAL A 80 -11.24 9.56 -2.88
CA VAL A 80 -11.09 8.29 -3.59
C VAL A 80 -12.45 7.61 -3.67
N THR A 81 -12.80 7.15 -4.85
CA THR A 81 -14.09 6.50 -5.13
C THR A 81 -14.01 4.98 -4.91
N ASP A 82 -15.16 4.33 -4.64
CA ASP A 82 -15.24 2.87 -4.55
C ASP A 82 -14.73 2.20 -5.84
N ARG A 83 -14.98 2.84 -6.99
CA ARG A 83 -14.50 2.36 -8.28
C ARG A 83 -12.98 2.34 -8.39
N GLU A 84 -12.29 3.30 -7.82
CA GLU A 84 -10.82 3.35 -7.80
C GLU A 84 -10.24 2.26 -6.90
N ILE A 85 -10.89 1.98 -5.77
CA ILE A 85 -10.53 0.89 -4.86
C ILE A 85 -10.75 -0.46 -5.56
N GLU A 86 -11.91 -0.66 -6.17
CA GLU A 86 -12.23 -1.86 -6.95
C GLU A 86 -11.16 -2.13 -8.02
N ILE A 87 -10.79 -1.11 -8.80
CA ILE A 87 -9.72 -1.23 -9.82
C ILE A 87 -8.39 -1.61 -9.17
N ALA A 88 -8.02 -0.99 -8.05
CA ALA A 88 -6.78 -1.28 -7.36
C ALA A 88 -6.72 -2.74 -6.89
N ASN A 89 -7.78 -3.23 -6.23
CA ASN A 89 -7.90 -4.61 -5.77
C ASN A 89 -7.84 -5.61 -6.94
N ASN A 90 -8.55 -5.32 -8.03
CA ASN A 90 -8.52 -6.15 -9.23
C ASN A 90 -7.12 -6.22 -9.87
N ASN A 91 -6.39 -5.11 -9.92
CA ASN A 91 -5.03 -5.09 -10.46
C ASN A 91 -4.07 -5.97 -9.66
N VAL A 92 -4.20 -5.97 -8.32
CA VAL A 92 -3.44 -6.89 -7.46
C VAL A 92 -3.80 -8.33 -7.78
N GLY A 93 -5.09 -8.65 -7.81
CA GLY A 93 -5.58 -10.00 -8.11
C GLY A 93 -5.11 -10.52 -9.46
N LEU A 94 -5.19 -9.70 -10.51
CA LEU A 94 -4.68 -10.04 -11.86
C LEU A 94 -3.17 -10.30 -11.85
N SER A 95 -2.42 -9.50 -11.11
CA SER A 95 -0.96 -9.67 -11.01
C SER A 95 -0.59 -10.97 -10.31
N TYR A 96 -1.29 -11.34 -9.24
CA TYR A 96 -1.14 -12.64 -8.59
C TYR A 96 -1.54 -13.81 -9.49
N ALA A 97 -2.62 -13.67 -10.26
CA ALA A 97 -3.00 -14.68 -11.24
C ALA A 97 -1.90 -14.93 -12.28
N LYS A 98 -1.28 -13.86 -12.79
CA LYS A 98 -0.14 -13.94 -13.72
C LYS A 98 1.12 -14.53 -13.10
N LEU A 99 1.30 -14.42 -11.79
CA LEU A 99 2.37 -15.10 -11.03
C LEU A 99 2.11 -16.58 -10.78
N GLY A 100 0.98 -17.12 -11.21
CA GLY A 100 0.58 -18.49 -10.90
C GLY A 100 0.18 -18.71 -9.45
N LYS A 101 -0.27 -17.66 -8.77
CA LYS A 101 -0.73 -17.67 -7.37
C LYS A 101 -2.25 -17.46 -7.28
N PRO A 102 -3.07 -18.41 -7.78
CA PRO A 102 -4.51 -18.21 -7.91
C PRO A 102 -5.23 -18.06 -6.54
N GLN A 103 -4.67 -18.60 -5.46
CA GLN A 103 -5.24 -18.44 -4.11
C GLN A 103 -5.19 -16.97 -3.68
N TRP A 104 -4.03 -16.32 -3.88
CA TRP A 104 -3.87 -14.90 -3.58
C TRP A 104 -4.72 -14.01 -4.49
N ALA A 105 -4.78 -14.34 -5.79
CA ALA A 105 -5.66 -13.64 -6.72
C ALA A 105 -7.12 -13.70 -6.26
N ARG A 106 -7.57 -14.88 -5.77
CA ARG A 106 -8.92 -15.07 -5.27
C ARG A 106 -9.22 -14.20 -4.05
N VAL A 107 -8.28 -14.11 -3.10
CA VAL A 107 -8.43 -13.25 -1.91
C VAL A 107 -8.66 -11.78 -2.32
N TRP A 108 -7.90 -11.31 -3.30
CA TRP A 108 -8.03 -9.92 -3.76
C TRP A 108 -9.32 -9.66 -4.52
N PHE A 109 -9.77 -10.58 -5.40
CA PHE A 109 -11.05 -10.43 -6.10
C PHE A 109 -12.26 -10.51 -5.15
N LEU A 110 -12.17 -11.27 -4.06
CA LEU A 110 -13.25 -11.38 -3.08
C LEU A 110 -13.41 -10.15 -2.17
N ARG A 111 -12.48 -9.19 -2.21
CA ARG A 111 -12.64 -7.92 -1.49
C ARG A 111 -13.77 -7.06 -2.06
N ASP A 112 -14.07 -7.23 -3.34
CA ASP A 112 -15.12 -6.51 -4.06
C ASP A 112 -16.09 -7.53 -4.67
N GLU A 113 -16.75 -8.33 -3.80
CA GLU A 113 -17.60 -9.46 -4.20
C GLU A 113 -18.81 -9.05 -5.06
N ASP A 114 -19.28 -7.80 -4.94
CA ASP A 114 -20.36 -7.25 -5.76
C ASP A 114 -19.87 -6.71 -7.12
N SER A 115 -18.56 -6.62 -7.32
CA SER A 115 -17.99 -6.11 -8.55
C SER A 115 -18.13 -7.10 -9.69
N LYS A 116 -18.72 -6.66 -10.80
CA LYS A 116 -18.84 -7.47 -12.03
C LYS A 116 -17.47 -7.89 -12.58
N ILE A 117 -16.44 -7.04 -12.44
CA ILE A 117 -15.07 -7.34 -12.88
C ILE A 117 -14.45 -8.40 -11.97
N SER A 118 -14.59 -8.26 -10.67
CA SER A 118 -14.09 -9.22 -9.68
C SER A 118 -14.74 -10.57 -9.87
N LEU A 119 -16.06 -10.62 -10.04
CA LEU A 119 -16.80 -11.87 -10.32
C LEU A 119 -16.38 -12.52 -11.63
N TYR A 120 -16.15 -11.73 -12.68
CA TYR A 120 -15.62 -12.25 -13.94
C TYR A 120 -14.25 -12.88 -13.76
N ASN A 121 -13.31 -12.16 -13.09
CA ASN A 121 -11.96 -12.63 -12.87
C ASN A 121 -11.90 -13.87 -11.95
N LEU A 122 -12.76 -13.93 -10.92
CA LEU A 122 -12.89 -15.13 -10.07
C LEU A 122 -13.26 -16.39 -10.86
N LYS A 123 -14.14 -16.27 -11.86
CA LYS A 123 -14.55 -17.37 -12.72
C LYS A 123 -13.42 -17.89 -13.62
N GLN A 124 -12.41 -17.05 -13.91
CA GLN A 124 -11.26 -17.43 -14.73
C GLN A 124 -10.18 -18.17 -13.92
N LEU A 125 -10.24 -18.12 -12.59
CA LEU A 125 -9.27 -18.79 -11.74
C LEU A 125 -9.55 -20.30 -11.66
N PRO A 126 -8.52 -21.14 -11.52
CA PRO A 126 -8.69 -22.55 -11.19
C PRO A 126 -9.57 -22.72 -9.96
N LYS A 127 -10.41 -23.76 -9.94
CA LYS A 127 -11.20 -24.07 -8.74
C LYS A 127 -10.27 -24.32 -7.54
N PRO A 128 -10.63 -23.87 -6.32
CA PRO A 128 -9.84 -24.16 -5.14
C PRO A 128 -9.69 -25.68 -4.99
N GLN A 129 -8.46 -26.15 -4.82
CA GLN A 129 -8.23 -27.54 -4.44
C GLN A 129 -8.55 -27.67 -2.95
N ILE A 130 -9.53 -28.51 -2.64
CA ILE A 130 -9.82 -28.91 -1.27
C ILE A 130 -8.99 -30.16 -1.02
N THR A 131 -7.90 -30.03 -0.27
CA THR A 131 -7.14 -31.19 0.20
C THR A 131 -7.76 -31.73 1.47
N LYS A 132 -8.03 -33.03 1.52
CA LYS A 132 -8.30 -33.72 2.77
C LYS A 132 -7.00 -33.90 3.53
N ASP A 133 -6.95 -33.49 4.79
CA ASP A 133 -5.85 -33.89 5.65
C ASP A 133 -5.90 -35.42 5.93
N LEU A 134 -4.83 -35.95 6.48
CA LEU A 134 -4.70 -37.37 6.79
C LEU A 134 -5.74 -37.89 7.81
N GLN A 135 -6.50 -37.01 8.44
CA GLN A 135 -7.56 -37.32 9.42
C GLN A 135 -8.97 -37.10 8.86
N GLY A 136 -9.08 -36.70 7.60
CA GLY A 136 -10.37 -36.49 6.95
C GLY A 136 -10.99 -35.13 7.20
N THR A 137 -10.30 -34.23 7.89
CA THR A 137 -10.72 -32.86 8.11
C THR A 137 -10.47 -32.05 6.85
N TYR A 138 -11.45 -31.26 6.43
CA TYR A 138 -11.26 -30.37 5.29
C TYR A 138 -10.44 -29.14 5.73
N VAL A 139 -9.17 -29.12 5.38
CA VAL A 139 -8.36 -27.91 5.52
C VAL A 139 -8.59 -27.06 4.27
N ARG A 140 -9.22 -25.91 4.42
CA ARG A 140 -9.09 -24.89 3.39
C ARG A 140 -7.59 -24.59 3.26
N ALA A 141 -7.04 -24.76 2.07
CA ALA A 141 -5.70 -24.30 1.75
C ALA A 141 -5.70 -22.77 1.72
N ASN A 142 -5.95 -22.15 2.87
CA ASN A 142 -5.71 -20.75 3.10
C ASN A 142 -4.23 -20.67 3.47
N GLY A 143 -3.38 -20.51 2.47
CA GLY A 143 -1.98 -20.21 2.69
C GLY A 143 -1.82 -18.86 3.37
N PHE A 144 -2.02 -18.81 4.66
CA PHE A 144 -1.43 -17.84 5.55
C PHE A 144 -0.20 -18.53 6.16
N GLY A 145 0.93 -18.34 5.55
CA GLY A 145 2.24 -18.69 6.01
C GLY A 145 3.23 -17.72 5.41
#